data_269054d6c58deafa8d906c2e8e084b02
#
_entry.id   269054d6c58deafa8d906c2e8e084b02
#
_cell.length_a   1.000
_cell.length_b   1.000
_cell.length_c   1.000
_cell.angle_alpha   90.00
_cell.angle_beta   90.00
_cell.angle_gamma   90.00
#
_symmetry.space_group_name_H-M   'P 1'
#
loop_
_entity.id
_entity.type
_entity.pdbx_description
1 polymer ?
#
loop_
_entity_poly.entity_id
_entity_poly.type
_entity_poly.pdbx_seq_one_letter_code
_entity_poly.pdbx_strand_id
1 'polypeptide(L)'
;MFTTPLFVSSGLELQLGRNAADTLVSGTTTSCLAKDTWSSRSLRAIGKQRQLACNLRNVTTIRRCSTYNVPSNCWKCKEPFDTSPTFFCPSCKVVQPPNEAVSFFSIMDCEDTFALDMHKLQKRYLQLQRSLHPDNFSQKSAEEQEYSAHQSAHVNKAYTTLLKPLSRGLYLLELKGMRIDEGTDSGADAEFLQELMEINEALEQARTPEETDKISQDTKWKLKGLTAKIDDTLRAGELQAAKELLAQMKYFSNIEEKVKEKLSGFM
;
A
#
# COMPACT_ATOMS: atom_id res chain seq x y z
N MET A 1 -35.04 27.18 -32.99
CA MET A 1 -33.93 27.05 -33.96
C MET A 1 -32.64 27.17 -33.17
N PHE A 2 -32.10 26.04 -32.71
CA PHE A 2 -30.73 25.94 -32.19
C PHE A 2 -30.17 24.61 -32.66
N THR A 3 -29.14 24.69 -33.49
CA THR A 3 -28.44 23.58 -34.13
C THR A 3 -27.40 23.01 -33.21
N THR A 4 -27.44 21.71 -32.97
CA THR A 4 -26.42 20.89 -32.30
C THR A 4 -25.31 20.52 -33.30
N PRO A 5 -24.01 20.54 -32.94
CA PRO A 5 -22.98 19.92 -33.75
C PRO A 5 -22.74 18.46 -33.33
N LEU A 6 -22.72 17.61 -34.34
CA LEU A 6 -22.33 16.20 -34.31
C LEU A 6 -20.83 16.07 -34.00
N PHE A 7 -20.49 15.27 -32.99
CA PHE A 7 -19.12 14.82 -32.75
C PHE A 7 -18.86 13.51 -33.51
N VAL A 8 -17.90 13.58 -34.43
CA VAL A 8 -17.42 12.46 -35.23
C VAL A 8 -16.40 11.65 -34.40
N SER A 9 -16.72 10.37 -34.19
CA SER A 9 -15.84 9.36 -33.60
C SER A 9 -14.85 8.87 -34.67
N SER A 10 -13.56 9.13 -34.48
CA SER A 10 -12.50 8.50 -35.27
C SER A 10 -11.97 7.28 -34.54
N GLY A 11 -12.25 6.10 -35.07
CA GLY A 11 -11.68 4.83 -34.63
C GLY A 11 -10.18 4.74 -34.92
N LEU A 12 -9.42 4.23 -33.97
CA LEU A 12 -8.06 3.76 -34.17
C LEU A 12 -8.05 2.23 -34.14
N GLU A 13 -7.84 1.65 -35.28
CA GLU A 13 -7.56 0.22 -35.46
C GLU A 13 -6.17 -0.12 -34.91
N LEU A 14 -6.12 -1.10 -34.03
CA LEU A 14 -4.89 -1.74 -33.57
C LEU A 14 -4.52 -2.86 -34.54
N GLN A 15 -3.45 -2.66 -35.28
CA GLN A 15 -2.83 -3.72 -36.08
C GLN A 15 -1.97 -4.64 -35.21
N LEU A 16 -2.32 -5.92 -35.27
CA LEU A 16 -1.55 -7.05 -34.77
C LEU A 16 -0.36 -7.33 -35.69
N GLY A 17 0.85 -7.09 -35.20
CA GLY A 17 2.10 -7.55 -35.83
C GLY A 17 2.58 -8.86 -35.21
N ARG A 18 2.42 -9.98 -35.90
CA ARG A 18 3.16 -11.23 -35.62
C ARG A 18 4.55 -11.12 -36.28
N ASN A 19 5.58 -11.47 -35.54
CA ASN A 19 6.80 -12.03 -36.13
C ASN A 19 7.42 -13.02 -35.15
N ALA A 20 7.49 -14.26 -35.60
CA ALA A 20 8.29 -15.34 -35.09
C ALA A 20 9.72 -15.23 -35.64
N ALA A 21 10.72 -15.57 -34.87
CA ALA A 21 11.90 -16.31 -35.34
C ALA A 21 12.75 -16.78 -34.15
N ASP A 22 12.96 -18.05 -34.11
CA ASP A 22 13.91 -18.86 -33.33
C ASP A 22 15.34 -18.35 -33.41
N THR A 23 16.08 -18.46 -32.32
CA THR A 23 17.51 -18.82 -32.39
C THR A 23 17.92 -19.55 -31.13
N LEU A 24 18.14 -20.85 -31.27
CA LEU A 24 18.85 -21.73 -30.35
C LEU A 24 20.35 -21.39 -30.38
N VAL A 25 20.96 -21.18 -29.22
CA VAL A 25 22.41 -21.35 -29.06
C VAL A 25 22.66 -22.13 -27.76
N SER A 26 23.17 -23.32 -27.97
CA SER A 26 23.76 -24.23 -26.97
C SER A 26 25.16 -23.74 -26.56
N GLY A 27 25.48 -23.85 -25.27
CA GLY A 27 26.84 -23.53 -24.78
C GLY A 27 27.05 -23.98 -23.36
N THR A 28 27.36 -25.28 -23.23
CA THR A 28 28.41 -25.95 -22.42
C THR A 28 28.67 -25.51 -20.98
N THR A 29 28.43 -26.48 -20.14
CA THR A 29 28.90 -26.75 -18.77
C THR A 29 30.39 -26.51 -18.55
N THR A 30 30.75 -25.88 -17.43
CA THR A 30 32.04 -26.10 -16.80
C THR A 30 31.87 -26.19 -15.27
N SER A 31 32.06 -27.39 -14.80
CA SER A 31 32.18 -27.78 -13.39
C SER A 31 33.56 -27.34 -12.88
N CYS A 32 33.61 -26.69 -11.71
CA CYS A 32 34.81 -26.62 -10.89
C CYS A 32 34.50 -27.05 -9.46
N LEU A 33 34.82 -28.31 -9.20
CA LEU A 33 34.99 -28.85 -7.86
C LEU A 33 36.36 -28.38 -7.33
N ALA A 34 36.36 -27.69 -6.20
CA ALA A 34 37.56 -27.60 -5.36
C ALA A 34 37.19 -28.09 -3.96
N LYS A 35 37.74 -29.26 -3.66
CA LYS A 35 37.87 -29.84 -2.32
C LYS A 35 39.14 -29.25 -1.70
N ASP A 36 39.03 -28.67 -0.53
CA ASP A 36 40.17 -28.50 0.34
C ASP A 36 39.80 -28.88 1.77
N THR A 37 40.38 -30.03 2.12
CA THR A 37 40.51 -30.58 3.47
C THR A 37 41.69 -29.89 4.18
N TRP A 38 41.47 -29.31 5.37
CA TRP A 38 42.57 -29.12 6.31
C TRP A 38 42.14 -29.36 7.76
N SER A 39 42.76 -30.30 8.22
CA SER A 39 43.32 -30.89 9.43
C SER A 39 43.30 -30.02 10.70
N SER A 40 42.83 -30.70 11.73
CA SER A 40 42.94 -30.43 13.15
C SER A 40 44.34 -30.09 13.62
N ARG A 41 44.52 -29.06 14.41
CA ARG A 41 45.55 -29.00 15.47
C ARG A 41 45.06 -28.29 16.71
N SER A 42 45.08 -29.06 17.76
CA SER A 42 44.92 -28.78 19.17
C SER A 42 45.96 -27.77 19.67
N LEU A 43 45.54 -26.73 20.42
CA LEU A 43 46.37 -26.12 21.45
C LEU A 43 45.48 -25.70 22.63
N ARG A 44 45.78 -26.35 23.75
CA ARG A 44 45.29 -26.00 25.10
C ARG A 44 45.98 -24.73 25.58
N ALA A 45 45.21 -23.78 26.12
CA ALA A 45 45.73 -22.81 27.06
C ALA A 45 44.67 -22.47 28.12
N ILE A 46 45.08 -22.63 29.35
CA ILE A 46 44.43 -22.45 30.63
C ILE A 46 44.29 -20.96 30.92
N GLY A 47 43.11 -20.51 31.39
CA GLY A 47 43.02 -19.13 31.86
C GLY A 47 41.68 -18.75 32.49
N LYS A 48 41.52 -19.06 33.77
CA LYS A 48 40.77 -18.35 34.84
C LYS A 48 39.38 -17.75 34.53
N GLN A 49 38.36 -18.47 35.04
CA GLN A 49 37.04 -17.96 35.38
C GLN A 49 37.11 -16.67 36.22
N ARG A 50 36.44 -15.65 35.74
CA ARG A 50 35.89 -14.58 36.56
C ARG A 50 34.38 -14.52 36.25
N GLN A 51 33.60 -15.07 37.17
CA GLN A 51 32.17 -14.89 37.23
C GLN A 51 31.88 -13.41 37.54
N LEU A 52 31.31 -12.72 36.59
CA LEU A 52 30.62 -11.45 36.82
C LEU A 52 29.12 -11.73 36.67
N ALA A 53 28.45 -11.76 37.81
CA ALA A 53 27.02 -11.81 37.90
C ALA A 53 26.45 -10.48 37.36
N CYS A 54 25.89 -10.49 36.15
CA CYS A 54 25.10 -9.39 35.63
C CYS A 54 23.64 -9.63 36.01
N ASN A 55 23.16 -8.85 36.97
CA ASN A 55 21.75 -8.70 37.28
C ASN A 55 20.98 -8.27 36.04
N LEU A 56 20.24 -9.21 35.44
CA LEU A 56 19.23 -8.94 34.41
C LEU A 56 18.04 -8.27 35.08
N ARG A 57 18.03 -6.95 35.13
CA ARG A 57 16.77 -6.20 35.22
C ARG A 57 16.22 -6.10 33.81
N ASN A 58 15.09 -6.77 33.57
CA ASN A 58 14.28 -6.65 32.37
C ASN A 58 13.88 -5.19 32.16
N VAL A 59 14.60 -4.49 31.30
CA VAL A 59 14.11 -3.29 30.66
C VAL A 59 13.92 -3.65 29.19
N THR A 60 12.71 -4.04 28.83
CA THR A 60 12.26 -4.11 27.44
C THR A 60 12.21 -2.70 26.91
N THR A 61 13.37 -2.16 26.59
CA THR A 61 13.46 -0.96 25.77
C THR A 61 13.12 -1.40 24.35
N ILE A 62 11.84 -1.21 24.00
CA ILE A 62 11.43 -1.22 22.58
C ILE A 62 12.29 -0.16 21.91
N ARG A 63 13.35 -0.58 21.25
CA ARG A 63 14.09 0.28 20.33
C ARG A 63 13.12 0.65 19.23
N ARG A 64 12.47 1.81 19.37
CA ARG A 64 11.96 2.53 18.20
C ARG A 64 13.10 2.52 17.20
N CYS A 65 12.91 1.87 16.09
CA CYS A 65 13.80 1.97 14.95
C CYS A 65 13.76 3.43 14.55
N SER A 66 14.73 4.20 15.05
CA SER A 66 14.94 5.58 14.68
C SER A 66 15.35 5.50 13.21
N THR A 67 14.41 5.76 12.31
CA THR A 67 14.75 6.04 10.91
C THR A 67 15.77 7.15 10.98
N TYR A 68 17.01 6.82 10.64
CA TYR A 68 18.06 7.81 10.47
C TYR A 68 17.55 8.77 9.40
N ASN A 69 17.12 9.97 9.84
CA ASN A 69 16.84 11.05 8.91
C ASN A 69 18.19 11.38 8.26
N VAL A 70 18.43 10.82 7.08
CA VAL A 70 19.51 11.30 6.23
C VAL A 70 19.14 12.75 5.93
N PRO A 71 19.95 13.73 6.32
CA PRO A 71 19.64 15.12 6.05
C PRO A 71 19.48 15.27 4.54
N SER A 72 18.30 15.66 4.13
CA SER A 72 17.98 15.89 2.73
C SER A 72 18.35 17.33 2.41
N ASN A 73 19.06 17.54 1.30
CA ASN A 73 19.41 18.88 0.84
C ASN A 73 18.47 19.31 -0.27
N CYS A 74 18.09 20.57 -0.27
CA CYS A 74 17.33 21.14 -1.38
C CYS A 74 18.06 20.95 -2.70
N TRP A 75 17.35 20.43 -3.70
CA TRP A 75 17.92 20.20 -5.03
C TRP A 75 18.46 21.50 -5.67
N LYS A 76 17.81 22.67 -5.39
CA LYS A 76 18.14 23.97 -5.98
C LYS A 76 19.19 24.75 -5.14
N CYS A 77 18.91 25.08 -3.88
CA CYS A 77 19.79 25.93 -3.07
C CYS A 77 20.75 25.16 -2.18
N LYS A 78 20.68 23.82 -2.16
CA LYS A 78 21.51 22.91 -1.35
C LYS A 78 21.37 23.09 0.17
N GLU A 79 20.45 23.92 0.63
CA GLU A 79 20.15 24.08 2.05
C GLU A 79 19.67 22.76 2.66
N PRO A 80 20.26 22.30 3.76
CA PRO A 80 19.82 21.08 4.44
C PRO A 80 18.49 21.31 5.16
N PHE A 81 17.66 20.27 5.24
CA PHE A 81 16.45 20.26 6.04
C PHE A 81 16.26 18.90 6.72
N ASP A 82 15.84 18.94 7.99
CA ASP A 82 15.67 17.75 8.82
C ASP A 82 14.22 17.30 8.93
N THR A 83 13.29 18.04 8.31
CA THR A 83 11.86 17.74 8.36
C THR A 83 11.45 16.79 7.26
N SER A 84 10.68 15.75 7.62
CA SER A 84 10.09 14.81 6.67
C SER A 84 8.63 14.57 7.05
N PRO A 85 7.68 14.64 6.11
CA PRO A 85 7.83 14.95 4.67
C PRO A 85 8.08 16.43 4.38
N THR A 86 8.95 16.72 3.43
CA THR A 86 9.23 18.09 2.98
C THR A 86 8.72 18.29 1.57
N PHE A 87 7.65 19.05 1.40
CA PHE A 87 7.09 19.38 0.09
C PHE A 87 7.77 20.59 -0.55
N PHE A 88 8.18 21.55 0.27
CA PHE A 88 8.82 22.79 -0.18
C PHE A 88 10.08 23.08 0.62
N CYS A 89 11.10 23.59 -0.03
CA CYS A 89 12.29 24.05 0.66
C CYS A 89 11.96 25.18 1.64
N PRO A 90 12.37 25.12 2.90
CA PRO A 90 12.10 26.18 3.87
C PRO A 90 12.79 27.51 3.49
N SER A 91 13.93 27.47 2.81
CA SER A 91 14.73 28.64 2.39
C SER A 91 14.22 29.22 1.07
N CYS A 92 14.36 28.51 -0.05
CA CYS A 92 14.05 29.05 -1.38
C CYS A 92 12.63 28.74 -1.89
N LYS A 93 11.79 28.05 -1.12
CA LYS A 93 10.38 27.75 -1.37
C LYS A 93 10.09 26.92 -2.64
N VAL A 94 11.11 26.35 -3.27
CA VAL A 94 10.88 25.45 -4.43
C VAL A 94 10.31 24.11 -3.99
N VAL A 95 9.49 23.51 -4.83
CA VAL A 95 8.96 22.16 -4.61
C VAL A 95 10.11 21.15 -4.59
N GLN A 96 10.04 20.18 -3.67
CA GLN A 96 11.03 19.13 -3.53
C GLN A 96 10.53 17.84 -4.19
N PRO A 97 11.43 16.96 -4.67
CA PRO A 97 11.04 15.64 -5.16
C PRO A 97 10.36 14.83 -4.06
N PRO A 98 9.43 13.91 -4.38
CA PRO A 98 8.82 13.03 -3.39
C PRO A 98 9.87 12.09 -2.78
N ASN A 99 9.74 11.84 -1.48
CA ASN A 99 10.52 10.83 -0.78
C ASN A 99 9.66 9.58 -0.57
N GLU A 100 9.92 8.53 -1.34
CA GLU A 100 9.16 7.27 -1.31
C GLU A 100 9.34 6.49 0.01
N ALA A 101 10.38 6.78 0.79
CA ALA A 101 10.61 6.15 2.07
C ALA A 101 9.69 6.69 3.19
N VAL A 102 8.98 7.79 2.94
CA VAL A 102 8.06 8.39 3.90
C VAL A 102 6.71 7.66 3.87
N SER A 103 6.19 7.30 5.05
CA SER A 103 4.90 6.63 5.12
C SER A 103 3.75 7.55 4.64
N PHE A 104 2.71 6.94 4.06
CA PHE A 104 1.51 7.67 3.65
C PHE A 104 0.81 8.35 4.83
N PHE A 105 0.90 7.78 6.03
CA PHE A 105 0.40 8.39 7.24
C PHE A 105 1.13 9.70 7.55
N SER A 106 2.46 9.69 7.46
CA SER A 106 3.27 10.91 7.66
C SER A 106 2.97 11.98 6.60
N ILE A 107 2.76 11.61 5.32
CA ILE A 107 2.36 12.52 4.25
C ILE A 107 1.03 13.21 4.59
N MET A 108 0.07 12.44 5.13
CA MET A 108 -1.27 12.91 5.47
C MET A 108 -1.38 13.52 6.87
N ASP A 109 -0.26 13.60 7.61
CA ASP A 109 -0.25 14.12 8.99
C ASP A 109 -1.23 13.38 9.90
N CYS A 110 -1.21 12.03 9.79
CA CYS A 110 -2.03 11.11 10.55
C CYS A 110 -1.15 10.15 11.36
N GLU A 111 -1.70 9.58 12.42
CA GLU A 111 -1.05 8.51 13.16
C GLU A 111 -1.09 7.20 12.36
N ASP A 112 -0.08 6.32 12.55
CA ASP A 112 0.01 5.00 11.91
C ASP A 112 -0.99 4.03 12.55
N THR A 113 -2.29 4.36 12.48
CA THR A 113 -3.39 3.59 13.07
C THR A 113 -4.43 3.20 12.02
N PHE A 114 -5.19 2.13 12.30
CA PHE A 114 -6.23 1.71 11.39
C PHE A 114 -7.47 2.62 11.46
N ALA A 115 -7.87 3.05 12.66
CA ALA A 115 -8.96 3.99 12.85
C ALA A 115 -8.47 5.41 12.56
N LEU A 116 -8.86 5.98 11.43
CA LEU A 116 -8.52 7.34 11.03
C LEU A 116 -9.73 8.26 11.06
N ASP A 117 -9.48 9.53 11.39
CA ASP A 117 -10.43 10.61 11.17
C ASP A 117 -10.47 10.97 9.67
N MET A 118 -11.53 10.52 8.99
CA MET A 118 -11.73 10.75 7.55
C MET A 118 -11.85 12.22 7.20
N HIS A 119 -12.37 13.05 8.10
CA HIS A 119 -12.46 14.49 7.91
C HIS A 119 -11.08 15.15 7.91
N LYS A 120 -10.24 14.78 8.88
CA LYS A 120 -8.85 15.25 8.97
C LYS A 120 -8.05 14.82 7.75
N LEU A 121 -8.18 13.56 7.33
CA LEU A 121 -7.53 13.01 6.14
C LEU A 121 -7.92 13.78 4.88
N GLN A 122 -9.22 13.99 4.64
CA GLN A 122 -9.72 14.73 3.48
C GLN A 122 -9.27 16.20 3.49
N LYS A 123 -9.32 16.86 4.64
CA LYS A 123 -8.87 18.24 4.78
C LYS A 123 -7.40 18.39 4.41
N ARG A 124 -6.55 17.47 4.90
CA ARG A 124 -5.12 17.47 4.60
C ARG A 124 -4.85 17.22 3.12
N TYR A 125 -5.54 16.25 2.53
CA TYR A 125 -5.46 15.97 1.10
C TYR A 125 -5.77 17.20 0.25
N LEU A 126 -6.91 17.87 0.51
CA LEU A 126 -7.30 19.08 -0.24
C LEU A 126 -6.29 20.22 -0.06
N GLN A 127 -5.71 20.37 1.13
CA GLN A 127 -4.68 21.36 1.40
C GLN A 127 -3.42 21.10 0.57
N LEU A 128 -2.96 19.84 0.54
CA LEU A 128 -1.77 19.45 -0.23
C LEU A 128 -2.02 19.59 -1.73
N GLN A 129 -3.18 19.15 -2.23
CA GLN A 129 -3.53 19.27 -3.65
C GLN A 129 -3.59 20.73 -4.09
N ARG A 130 -4.14 21.64 -3.30
CA ARG A 130 -4.14 23.08 -3.62
C ARG A 130 -2.76 23.67 -3.74
N SER A 131 -1.79 23.22 -2.94
CA SER A 131 -0.42 23.75 -2.96
C SER A 131 0.49 23.10 -4.00
N LEU A 132 0.25 21.80 -4.32
CA LEU A 132 1.10 20.99 -5.18
C LEU A 132 0.53 20.78 -6.58
N HIS A 133 -0.64 21.35 -6.90
CA HIS A 133 -1.27 21.14 -8.20
C HIS A 133 -0.35 21.62 -9.34
N PRO A 134 -0.15 20.81 -10.40
CA PRO A 134 0.77 21.16 -11.49
C PRO A 134 0.48 22.50 -12.16
N ASP A 135 -0.79 22.91 -12.20
CA ASP A 135 -1.18 24.21 -12.80
C ASP A 135 -0.51 25.40 -12.10
N ASN A 136 -0.23 25.28 -10.78
CA ASN A 136 0.46 26.34 -10.04
C ASN A 136 1.92 26.49 -10.46
N PHE A 137 2.47 25.53 -11.19
CA PHE A 137 3.87 25.48 -11.60
C PHE A 137 4.07 25.66 -13.11
N SER A 138 3.00 25.95 -13.86
CA SER A 138 3.04 26.11 -15.33
C SER A 138 4.05 27.16 -15.82
N GLN A 139 4.36 28.18 -14.98
CA GLN A 139 5.33 29.23 -15.25
C GLN A 139 6.69 29.02 -14.53
N LYS A 140 6.91 27.84 -13.91
CA LYS A 140 8.14 27.49 -13.21
C LYS A 140 9.09 26.72 -14.12
N SER A 141 10.29 26.37 -13.59
CA SER A 141 11.24 25.55 -14.35
C SER A 141 10.68 24.14 -14.63
N ALA A 142 11.23 23.47 -15.64
CA ALA A 142 10.79 22.11 -16.00
C ALA A 142 10.92 21.15 -14.82
N GLU A 143 11.98 21.26 -14.02
CA GLU A 143 12.19 20.43 -12.81
C GLU A 143 11.13 20.71 -11.75
N GLU A 144 10.74 21.99 -11.55
CA GLU A 144 9.68 22.32 -10.58
C GLU A 144 8.32 21.78 -11.06
N GLN A 145 8.04 21.78 -12.35
CA GLN A 145 6.82 21.21 -12.92
C GLN A 145 6.78 19.69 -12.74
N GLU A 146 7.88 19.01 -13.04
CA GLU A 146 8.03 17.56 -12.87
C GLU A 146 7.85 17.15 -11.40
N TYR A 147 8.54 17.82 -10.47
CA TYR A 147 8.41 17.52 -9.04
C TYR A 147 7.02 17.82 -8.49
N SER A 148 6.35 18.86 -8.96
CA SER A 148 4.97 19.15 -8.63
C SER A 148 4.03 18.02 -9.06
N ALA A 149 4.17 17.55 -10.30
CA ALA A 149 3.37 16.43 -10.83
C ALA A 149 3.60 15.15 -10.02
N HIS A 150 4.86 14.82 -9.72
CA HIS A 150 5.23 13.65 -8.91
C HIS A 150 4.70 13.74 -7.47
N GLN A 151 4.85 14.91 -6.82
CA GLN A 151 4.31 15.13 -5.47
C GLN A 151 2.79 15.00 -5.44
N SER A 152 2.10 15.61 -6.41
CA SER A 152 0.64 15.52 -6.54
C SER A 152 0.19 14.06 -6.71
N ALA A 153 0.86 13.29 -7.58
CA ALA A 153 0.58 11.87 -7.77
C ALA A 153 0.84 11.06 -6.49
N HIS A 154 1.93 11.35 -5.76
CA HIS A 154 2.27 10.69 -4.51
C HIS A 154 1.24 10.96 -3.40
N VAL A 155 0.78 12.21 -3.29
CA VAL A 155 -0.31 12.62 -2.38
C VAL A 155 -1.63 11.93 -2.75
N ASN A 156 -1.95 11.80 -4.04
CA ASN A 156 -3.13 11.06 -4.51
C ASN A 156 -3.05 9.58 -4.11
N LYS A 157 -1.90 8.94 -4.32
CA LYS A 157 -1.66 7.55 -3.94
C LYS A 157 -1.82 7.36 -2.43
N ALA A 158 -1.22 8.23 -1.62
CA ALA A 158 -1.34 8.21 -0.17
C ALA A 158 -2.80 8.33 0.29
N TYR A 159 -3.53 9.31 -0.25
CA TYR A 159 -4.94 9.52 0.09
C TYR A 159 -5.82 8.32 -0.29
N THR A 160 -5.72 7.81 -1.52
CA THR A 160 -6.54 6.69 -1.99
C THR A 160 -6.26 5.40 -1.22
N THR A 161 -5.00 5.16 -0.84
CA THR A 161 -4.61 4.02 -0.01
C THR A 161 -5.20 4.13 1.41
N LEU A 162 -5.13 5.30 2.02
CA LEU A 162 -5.62 5.50 3.39
C LEU A 162 -7.15 5.69 3.48
N LEU A 163 -7.80 6.08 2.38
CA LEU A 163 -9.24 6.32 2.35
C LEU A 163 -10.05 5.03 2.58
N LYS A 164 -9.66 3.95 1.90
CA LYS A 164 -10.38 2.67 1.97
C LYS A 164 -9.85 1.81 3.12
N PRO A 165 -10.72 1.24 3.98
CA PRO A 165 -10.29 0.39 5.11
C PRO A 165 -9.42 -0.79 4.67
N LEU A 166 -9.78 -1.48 3.57
CA LEU A 166 -9.01 -2.61 3.05
C LEU A 166 -7.58 -2.22 2.68
N SER A 167 -7.40 -1.23 1.78
CA SER A 167 -6.07 -0.81 1.33
C SER A 167 -5.23 -0.22 2.47
N ARG A 168 -5.87 0.49 3.42
CA ARG A 168 -5.22 0.99 4.63
C ARG A 168 -4.72 -0.13 5.53
N GLY A 169 -5.53 -1.17 5.75
CA GLY A 169 -5.14 -2.33 6.54
C GLY A 169 -3.99 -3.11 5.91
N LEU A 170 -4.06 -3.36 4.60
CA LEU A 170 -2.98 -3.99 3.84
C LEU A 170 -1.67 -3.19 3.94
N TYR A 171 -1.75 -1.88 3.78
CA TYR A 171 -0.61 -0.99 3.90
C TYR A 171 -0.01 -0.98 5.32
N LEU A 172 -0.84 -1.01 6.37
CA LEU A 172 -0.37 -1.16 7.76
C LEU A 172 0.37 -2.48 7.99
N LEU A 173 -0.11 -3.59 7.43
CA LEU A 173 0.60 -4.87 7.49
C LEU A 173 1.94 -4.79 6.76
N GLU A 174 1.99 -4.16 5.59
CA GLU A 174 3.22 -3.95 4.82
C GLU A 174 4.26 -3.15 5.61
N LEU A 175 3.86 -2.05 6.27
CA LEU A 175 4.73 -1.27 7.15
C LEU A 175 5.27 -2.07 8.34
N LYS A 176 4.54 -3.11 8.77
CA LYS A 176 4.96 -4.05 9.82
C LYS A 176 5.72 -5.27 9.28
N GLY A 177 6.07 -5.26 7.97
CA GLY A 177 6.84 -6.32 7.32
C GLY A 177 6.03 -7.57 6.94
N MET A 178 4.70 -7.52 7.04
CA MET A 178 3.82 -8.62 6.61
C MET A 178 3.21 -8.30 5.25
N ARG A 179 3.40 -9.21 4.28
CA ARG A 179 2.73 -9.14 2.98
C ARG A 179 1.64 -10.20 2.88
N ILE A 180 0.57 -9.86 2.20
CA ILE A 180 -0.44 -10.82 1.76
C ILE A 180 -0.05 -11.21 0.34
N ASP A 181 0.52 -12.42 0.21
CA ASP A 181 0.83 -12.97 -1.11
C ASP A 181 -0.49 -13.34 -1.81
N GLU A 182 -0.62 -12.93 -3.07
CA GLU A 182 -1.76 -13.31 -3.89
C GLU A 182 -1.73 -14.83 -4.09
N GLY A 183 -2.79 -15.52 -3.65
CA GLY A 183 -2.95 -16.98 -3.75
C GLY A 183 -2.68 -17.78 -2.48
N THR A 184 -2.26 -17.17 -1.38
CA THR A 184 -2.12 -17.85 -0.08
C THR A 184 -3.39 -17.67 0.77
N ASP A 185 -4.55 -17.97 0.22
CA ASP A 185 -5.83 -18.01 0.97
C ASP A 185 -5.93 -19.29 1.83
N SER A 186 -4.85 -19.63 2.55
CA SER A 186 -4.78 -20.81 3.43
C SER A 186 -5.61 -20.68 4.73
N GLY A 187 -6.43 -19.66 4.86
CA GLY A 187 -7.25 -19.38 6.04
C GLY A 187 -8.74 -19.20 5.76
N ALA A 188 -9.20 -19.45 4.53
CA ALA A 188 -10.62 -19.42 4.27
C ALA A 188 -11.26 -20.71 4.83
N ASP A 189 -11.96 -20.56 5.97
CA ASP A 189 -12.78 -21.62 6.56
C ASP A 189 -13.85 -22.09 5.54
N ALA A 190 -14.17 -23.39 5.55
CA ALA A 190 -15.18 -23.95 4.67
C ALA A 190 -16.55 -23.27 4.85
N GLU A 191 -16.91 -22.90 6.06
CA GLU A 191 -18.12 -22.15 6.39
C GLU A 191 -18.11 -20.76 5.72
N PHE A 192 -16.99 -20.06 5.78
CA PHE A 192 -16.83 -18.76 5.12
C PHE A 192 -16.95 -18.86 3.60
N LEU A 193 -16.35 -19.89 2.98
CA LEU A 193 -16.47 -20.12 1.53
C LEU A 193 -17.90 -20.43 1.12
N GLN A 194 -18.62 -21.23 1.92
CA GLN A 194 -20.03 -21.52 1.68
C GLN A 194 -20.86 -20.24 1.76
N GLU A 195 -20.66 -19.40 2.78
CA GLU A 195 -21.33 -18.11 2.90
C GLU A 195 -21.10 -17.21 1.67
N LEU A 196 -19.85 -17.15 1.16
CA LEU A 196 -19.55 -16.39 -0.06
C LEU A 196 -20.26 -16.94 -1.30
N MET A 197 -20.36 -18.27 -1.41
CA MET A 197 -21.09 -18.90 -2.51
C MET A 197 -22.59 -18.54 -2.45
N GLU A 198 -23.21 -18.67 -1.30
CA GLU A 198 -24.63 -18.34 -1.09
C GLU A 198 -24.93 -16.86 -1.44
N ILE A 199 -24.05 -15.93 -1.05
CA ILE A 199 -24.21 -14.50 -1.37
C ILE A 199 -24.04 -14.26 -2.88
N ASN A 200 -23.05 -14.90 -3.54
CA ASN A 200 -22.87 -14.76 -4.98
C ASN A 200 -24.07 -15.34 -5.76
N GLU A 201 -24.58 -16.51 -5.36
CA GLU A 201 -25.77 -17.11 -5.98
C GLU A 201 -26.99 -16.20 -5.78
N ALA A 202 -27.22 -15.70 -4.57
CA ALA A 202 -28.31 -14.75 -4.31
C ALA A 202 -28.18 -13.50 -5.18
N LEU A 203 -26.95 -12.98 -5.34
CA LEU A 203 -26.70 -11.82 -6.18
C LEU A 203 -26.95 -12.13 -7.67
N GLU A 204 -26.59 -13.30 -8.16
CA GLU A 204 -26.90 -13.72 -9.55
C GLU A 204 -28.39 -13.86 -9.80
N GLN A 205 -29.11 -14.43 -8.84
CA GLN A 205 -30.54 -14.66 -8.93
C GLN A 205 -31.40 -13.41 -8.74
N ALA A 206 -30.88 -12.37 -8.07
CA ALA A 206 -31.58 -11.12 -7.85
C ALA A 206 -31.97 -10.44 -9.18
N ARG A 207 -33.27 -10.19 -9.37
CA ARG A 207 -33.80 -9.60 -10.61
C ARG A 207 -34.35 -8.20 -10.42
N THR A 208 -34.44 -7.75 -9.19
CA THR A 208 -34.96 -6.42 -8.85
C THR A 208 -33.94 -5.59 -8.10
N PRO A 209 -34.03 -4.25 -8.20
CA PRO A 209 -33.17 -3.35 -7.42
C PRO A 209 -33.31 -3.58 -5.91
N GLU A 210 -34.52 -3.89 -5.43
CA GLU A 210 -34.81 -4.07 -4.00
C GLU A 210 -34.11 -5.32 -3.45
N GLU A 211 -34.12 -6.43 -4.19
CA GLU A 211 -33.40 -7.65 -3.82
C GLU A 211 -31.88 -7.40 -3.76
N THR A 212 -31.37 -6.68 -4.75
CA THR A 212 -29.95 -6.33 -4.82
C THR A 212 -29.54 -5.36 -3.69
N ASP A 213 -30.42 -4.39 -3.35
CA ASP A 213 -30.14 -3.45 -2.26
C ASP A 213 -30.12 -4.15 -0.88
N LYS A 214 -30.96 -5.16 -0.67
CA LYS A 214 -30.88 -5.99 0.54
C LYS A 214 -29.52 -6.66 0.68
N ILE A 215 -29.01 -7.30 -0.38
CA ILE A 215 -27.65 -7.89 -0.38
C ILE A 215 -26.59 -6.81 -0.12
N SER A 216 -26.77 -5.62 -0.67
CA SER A 216 -25.90 -4.46 -0.42
C SER A 216 -25.85 -4.09 1.06
N GLN A 217 -27.00 -4.03 1.74
CA GLN A 217 -27.08 -3.69 3.15
C GLN A 217 -26.40 -4.75 4.02
N ASP A 218 -26.67 -6.03 3.76
CA ASP A 218 -26.07 -7.15 4.49
C ASP A 218 -24.53 -7.16 4.30
N THR A 219 -24.04 -6.95 3.07
CA THR A 219 -22.60 -6.86 2.78
C THR A 219 -21.95 -5.69 3.50
N LYS A 220 -22.58 -4.51 3.50
CA LYS A 220 -22.08 -3.34 4.23
C LYS A 220 -22.03 -3.56 5.74
N TRP A 221 -23.03 -4.24 6.29
CA TRP A 221 -23.03 -4.59 7.71
C TRP A 221 -21.86 -5.52 8.06
N LYS A 222 -21.58 -6.54 7.24
CA LYS A 222 -20.44 -7.45 7.39
C LYS A 222 -19.10 -6.69 7.30
N LEU A 223 -18.93 -5.84 6.30
CA LEU A 223 -17.74 -5.00 6.13
C LEU A 223 -17.51 -4.08 7.34
N LYS A 224 -18.58 -3.53 7.92
CA LYS A 224 -18.49 -2.72 9.15
C LYS A 224 -18.03 -3.57 10.33
N GLY A 225 -18.57 -4.78 10.50
CA GLY A 225 -18.16 -5.71 11.55
C GLY A 225 -16.68 -6.12 11.41
N LEU A 226 -16.25 -6.46 10.19
CA LEU A 226 -14.85 -6.77 9.91
C LEU A 226 -13.92 -5.57 10.19
N THR A 227 -14.34 -4.35 9.83
CA THR A 227 -13.57 -3.13 10.11
C THR A 227 -13.30 -2.96 11.61
N ALA A 228 -14.31 -3.20 12.47
CA ALA A 228 -14.13 -3.13 13.91
C ALA A 228 -13.17 -4.22 14.44
N LYS A 229 -13.35 -5.47 13.99
CA LYS A 229 -12.47 -6.58 14.39
C LYS A 229 -11.02 -6.37 13.97
N ILE A 230 -10.79 -5.84 12.76
CA ILE A 230 -9.45 -5.52 12.25
C ILE A 230 -8.79 -4.42 13.09
N ASP A 231 -9.53 -3.39 13.48
CA ASP A 231 -9.01 -2.33 14.34
C ASP A 231 -8.56 -2.89 15.71
N ASP A 232 -9.39 -3.74 16.32
CA ASP A 232 -9.08 -4.38 17.60
C ASP A 232 -7.84 -5.28 17.50
N THR A 233 -7.74 -6.14 16.50
CA THR A 233 -6.59 -7.04 16.30
C THR A 233 -5.29 -6.29 16.01
N LEU A 234 -5.36 -5.22 15.19
CA LEU A 234 -4.19 -4.38 14.91
C LEU A 234 -3.72 -3.60 16.15
N ARG A 235 -4.64 -3.15 17.02
CA ARG A 235 -4.30 -2.53 18.31
C ARG A 235 -3.70 -3.52 19.29
N ALA A 236 -4.20 -4.76 19.31
CA ALA A 236 -3.63 -5.84 20.12
C ALA A 236 -2.26 -6.31 19.62
N GLY A 237 -1.88 -5.96 18.38
CA GLY A 237 -0.64 -6.41 17.75
C GLY A 237 -0.72 -7.82 17.15
N GLU A 238 -1.92 -8.37 17.02
CA GLU A 238 -2.21 -9.70 16.47
C GLU A 238 -2.20 -9.66 14.94
N LEU A 239 -1.01 -9.47 14.34
CA LEU A 239 -0.86 -9.22 12.91
C LEU A 239 -1.36 -10.37 12.03
N GLN A 240 -1.22 -11.62 12.50
CA GLN A 240 -1.68 -12.78 11.73
C GLN A 240 -3.22 -12.84 11.67
N ALA A 241 -3.90 -12.60 12.80
CA ALA A 241 -5.36 -12.51 12.84
C ALA A 241 -5.88 -11.34 12.00
N ALA A 242 -5.20 -10.19 12.05
CA ALA A 242 -5.53 -9.04 11.20
C ALA A 242 -5.38 -9.37 9.71
N LYS A 243 -4.35 -10.14 9.31
CA LYS A 243 -4.14 -10.61 7.94
C LYS A 243 -5.31 -11.47 7.45
N GLU A 244 -5.76 -12.41 8.27
CA GLU A 244 -6.90 -13.28 7.94
C GLU A 244 -8.21 -12.50 7.79
N LEU A 245 -8.48 -11.57 8.70
CA LEU A 245 -9.66 -10.68 8.61
C LEU A 245 -9.61 -9.76 7.39
N LEU A 246 -8.43 -9.27 7.01
CA LEU A 246 -8.26 -8.46 5.79
C LEU A 246 -8.45 -9.29 4.52
N ALA A 247 -8.07 -10.57 4.52
CA ALA A 247 -8.38 -11.48 3.42
C ALA A 247 -9.91 -11.66 3.28
N GLN A 248 -10.63 -11.87 4.38
CA GLN A 248 -12.11 -11.92 4.36
C GLN A 248 -12.71 -10.60 3.88
N MET A 249 -12.19 -9.45 4.34
CA MET A 249 -12.66 -8.13 3.90
C MET A 249 -12.47 -7.93 2.39
N LYS A 250 -11.40 -8.47 1.79
CA LYS A 250 -11.16 -8.42 0.33
C LYS A 250 -12.30 -9.09 -0.44
N TYR A 251 -12.75 -10.27 0.00
CA TYR A 251 -13.88 -10.97 -0.64
C TYR A 251 -15.18 -10.15 -0.55
N PHE A 252 -15.53 -9.64 0.63
CA PHE A 252 -16.74 -8.82 0.77
C PHE A 252 -16.64 -7.49 0.02
N SER A 253 -15.47 -6.91 -0.13
CA SER A 253 -15.27 -5.71 -0.95
C SER A 253 -15.52 -6.00 -2.43
N ASN A 254 -15.10 -7.17 -2.92
CA ASN A 254 -15.41 -7.61 -4.30
C ASN A 254 -16.90 -7.82 -4.52
N ILE A 255 -17.61 -8.38 -3.52
CA ILE A 255 -19.08 -8.51 -3.58
C ILE A 255 -19.72 -7.11 -3.61
N GLU A 256 -19.27 -6.18 -2.78
CA GLU A 256 -19.80 -4.81 -2.78
C GLU A 256 -19.62 -4.12 -4.15
N GLU A 257 -18.51 -4.36 -4.85
CA GLU A 257 -18.29 -3.85 -6.20
C GLU A 257 -19.27 -4.48 -7.21
N LYS A 258 -19.46 -5.81 -7.19
CA LYS A 258 -20.44 -6.52 -8.05
C LYS A 258 -21.87 -6.04 -7.79
N VAL A 259 -22.21 -5.80 -6.53
CA VAL A 259 -23.54 -5.26 -6.15
C VAL A 259 -23.74 -3.86 -6.75
N LYS A 260 -22.75 -2.98 -6.65
CA LYS A 260 -22.78 -1.63 -7.24
C LYS A 260 -22.94 -1.68 -8.76
N GLU A 261 -22.20 -2.58 -9.41
CA GLU A 261 -22.27 -2.80 -10.85
C GLU A 261 -23.67 -3.26 -11.26
N LYS A 262 -24.24 -4.25 -10.56
CA LYS A 262 -25.58 -4.75 -10.82
C LYS A 262 -26.65 -3.69 -10.60
N LEU A 263 -26.57 -2.90 -9.53
CA LEU A 263 -27.50 -1.80 -9.27
C LEU A 263 -27.43 -0.73 -10.38
N SER A 264 -26.24 -0.43 -10.89
CA SER A 264 -26.09 0.49 -12.02
C SER A 264 -26.72 -0.01 -13.32
N GLY A 265 -26.83 -1.33 -13.49
CA GLY A 265 -27.48 -1.96 -14.64
C GLY A 265 -29.01 -1.88 -14.64
N PHE A 266 -29.62 -1.52 -13.50
CA PHE A 266 -31.07 -1.31 -13.39
C PHE A 266 -31.50 0.16 -13.68
N MET A 267 -30.54 1.12 -13.72
CA MET A 267 -30.80 2.52 -14.02
C MET A 267 -30.77 2.79 -15.52
#